data_8c3b4cb028d909b4fb1a9affa175a58e
#
_entry.id   8c3b4cb028d909b4fb1a9affa175a58e
#
_cell.length_a   1.000
_cell.length_b   1.000
_cell.length_c   1.000
_cell.angle_alpha   90.00
_cell.angle_beta   90.00
_cell.angle_gamma   90.00
#
_symmetry.space_group_name_H-M   'P 1'
#
loop_
_entity.id
_entity.type
_entity.pdbx_description
1 polymer ?
#
loop_
_entity_poly.entity_id
_entity_poly.type
_entity_poly.pdbx_seq_one_letter_code
_entity_poly.pdbx_strand_id
1 'polypeptide(L)'
;MQVSTAALAVLLCTMALCNQFSASLAADTPTACCFSYTSRQIPQNFIADYFETSSQCSKPGVIFLTKRSRQVCADPSEEWVQKYVSDLELSAVDKTHTCPPCPAPVAGGPSVFLFPPKPKDTLMISRTPEVTCVVVDVSHEDPEVKFNWYVDGVEVHNAKTKPREEQYNSTYRVVSVLTVLHQDWLNGKEYKCKVSNKALPAPIEKTISKAKGQPREPQVYTLPPSRDELTKNQVSLTCLVKGFYPSDIAVEWESNGQPENNYKTTPPVLDSDGSFFLYSKLTVDKSRWQQGNVFSCSVMHEALHNHYTQKSLSLSPGK
;
A
#
# COMPACT_ATOMS: atom_id res chain seq x y z
N MET A 1 -35.79 -31.88 -27.37
CA MET A 1 -34.75 -30.86 -27.25
C MET A 1 -33.78 -31.32 -26.19
N GLN A 2 -32.64 -31.86 -26.59
CA GLN A 2 -31.58 -32.28 -25.65
C GLN A 2 -30.75 -31.04 -25.28
N VAL A 3 -30.85 -30.61 -24.03
CA VAL A 3 -29.95 -29.59 -23.49
C VAL A 3 -28.61 -30.27 -23.27
N SER A 4 -27.58 -29.78 -23.94
CA SER A 4 -26.22 -30.32 -23.91
C SER A 4 -25.66 -30.30 -22.48
N THR A 5 -25.15 -31.44 -22.02
CA THR A 5 -24.49 -31.63 -20.72
C THR A 5 -23.31 -30.66 -20.48
N ALA A 6 -22.76 -30.09 -21.54
CA ALA A 6 -21.71 -29.08 -21.48
C ALA A 6 -22.21 -27.71 -20.93
N ALA A 7 -23.46 -27.34 -21.23
CA ALA A 7 -24.05 -26.10 -20.74
C ALA A 7 -24.34 -26.15 -19.24
N LEU A 8 -24.72 -27.33 -18.72
CA LEU A 8 -24.95 -27.52 -17.28
C LEU A 8 -23.65 -27.50 -16.48
N ALA A 9 -22.54 -28.02 -17.00
CA ALA A 9 -21.25 -28.03 -16.37
C ALA A 9 -20.64 -26.60 -16.28
N VAL A 10 -20.85 -25.77 -17.31
CA VAL A 10 -20.41 -24.36 -17.30
C VAL A 10 -21.21 -23.54 -16.29
N LEU A 11 -22.52 -23.76 -16.15
CA LEU A 11 -23.35 -23.06 -15.18
C LEU A 11 -22.99 -23.46 -13.72
N LEU A 12 -22.66 -24.71 -13.47
CA LEU A 12 -22.22 -25.18 -12.14
C LEU A 12 -20.81 -24.69 -11.78
N CYS A 13 -19.91 -24.59 -12.77
CA CYS A 13 -18.58 -23.98 -12.54
C CYS A 13 -18.64 -22.47 -12.24
N THR A 14 -19.52 -21.73 -12.91
CA THR A 14 -19.68 -20.30 -12.66
C THR A 14 -20.31 -20.02 -11.30
N MET A 15 -21.23 -20.86 -10.84
CA MET A 15 -21.83 -20.76 -9.49
C MET A 15 -20.81 -21.10 -8.39
N ALA A 16 -19.95 -22.10 -8.62
CA ALA A 16 -18.88 -22.47 -7.65
C ALA A 16 -17.78 -21.41 -7.54
N LEU A 17 -17.45 -20.73 -8.64
CA LEU A 17 -16.44 -19.66 -8.65
C LEU A 17 -16.98 -18.35 -8.04
N CYS A 18 -18.26 -18.02 -8.18
CA CYS A 18 -18.86 -16.87 -7.49
C CYS A 18 -18.87 -17.05 -5.96
N ASN A 19 -19.11 -18.29 -5.46
CA ASN A 19 -19.05 -18.55 -4.02
C ASN A 19 -17.63 -18.50 -3.43
N GLN A 20 -16.59 -18.69 -4.23
CA GLN A 20 -15.21 -18.60 -3.73
C GLN A 20 -14.68 -17.16 -3.68
N PHE A 21 -15.24 -16.24 -4.45
CA PHE A 21 -14.81 -14.82 -4.40
C PHE A 21 -15.46 -14.00 -3.27
N SER A 22 -16.56 -14.49 -2.70
CA SER A 22 -17.17 -13.84 -1.51
C SER A 22 -16.46 -14.16 -0.19
N ALA A 23 -15.53 -15.13 -0.18
CA ALA A 23 -14.84 -15.57 1.03
C ALA A 23 -13.47 -14.88 1.29
N SER A 24 -12.97 -14.02 0.38
CA SER A 24 -11.64 -13.45 0.51
C SER A 24 -11.58 -11.94 0.86
N LEU A 25 -12.71 -11.34 1.26
CA LEU A 25 -12.75 -9.97 1.80
C LEU A 25 -13.05 -9.91 3.31
N ALA A 26 -13.02 -11.07 4.00
CA ALA A 26 -13.09 -11.14 5.46
C ALA A 26 -11.68 -11.39 6.05
N ALA A 27 -10.71 -10.54 5.69
CA ALA A 27 -9.42 -10.49 6.37
C ALA A 27 -9.45 -9.38 7.42
N ASP A 28 -9.27 -9.78 8.70
CA ASP A 28 -8.93 -8.94 9.84
C ASP A 28 -9.99 -7.98 10.42
N THR A 29 -11.22 -8.44 10.60
CA THR A 29 -11.96 -7.97 11.77
C THR A 29 -11.56 -8.85 12.97
N PRO A 30 -11.17 -8.27 14.12
CA PRO A 30 -10.87 -9.07 15.30
C PRO A 30 -12.10 -9.93 15.60
N THR A 31 -11.89 -11.24 15.76
CA THR A 31 -12.95 -12.23 16.00
C THR A 31 -13.72 -11.83 17.26
N ALA A 32 -14.88 -11.23 17.10
CA ALA A 32 -15.73 -10.83 18.22
C ALA A 32 -16.41 -12.09 18.78
N CYS A 33 -16.18 -12.38 20.06
CA CYS A 33 -16.83 -13.48 20.77
C CYS A 33 -17.77 -12.94 21.84
N CYS A 34 -18.89 -13.65 22.06
CA CYS A 34 -19.82 -13.35 23.15
C CYS A 34 -19.37 -14.01 24.46
N PHE A 35 -19.15 -13.23 25.48
CA PHE A 35 -18.85 -13.74 26.84
C PHE A 35 -20.12 -13.89 27.71
N SER A 36 -21.14 -13.06 27.43
CA SER A 36 -22.45 -13.12 28.08
C SER A 36 -23.53 -12.68 27.10
N TYR A 37 -24.76 -13.19 27.29
CA TYR A 37 -25.89 -12.80 26.48
C TYR A 37 -26.75 -11.76 27.18
N THR A 38 -27.47 -10.95 26.38
CA THR A 38 -28.47 -10.05 26.94
C THR A 38 -29.62 -10.84 27.56
N SER A 39 -30.07 -10.42 28.75
CA SER A 39 -31.22 -11.00 29.41
C SER A 39 -32.56 -10.37 28.98
N ARG A 40 -32.54 -9.40 28.09
CA ARG A 40 -33.74 -8.73 27.62
C ARG A 40 -33.79 -8.68 26.10
N GLN A 41 -34.96 -8.95 25.55
CA GLN A 41 -35.21 -8.79 24.14
C GLN A 41 -35.02 -7.33 23.71
N ILE A 42 -34.28 -7.09 22.65
CA ILE A 42 -34.06 -5.77 22.06
C ILE A 42 -35.25 -5.48 21.12
N PRO A 43 -35.86 -4.29 21.15
CA PRO A 43 -36.85 -3.94 20.16
C PRO A 43 -36.30 -3.97 18.75
N GLN A 44 -36.94 -4.69 17.82
CA GLN A 44 -36.47 -4.94 16.48
C GLN A 44 -36.13 -3.67 15.67
N ASN A 45 -36.88 -2.59 15.90
CA ASN A 45 -36.68 -1.30 15.26
C ASN A 45 -35.37 -0.61 15.60
N PHE A 46 -34.65 -1.06 16.65
CA PHE A 46 -33.32 -0.55 17.00
C PHE A 46 -32.17 -1.35 16.35
N ILE A 47 -32.45 -2.50 15.78
CA ILE A 47 -31.44 -3.35 15.14
C ILE A 47 -31.22 -2.84 13.71
N ALA A 48 -29.94 -2.71 13.33
CA ALA A 48 -29.53 -2.31 12.00
C ALA A 48 -29.02 -3.51 11.19
N ASP A 49 -28.30 -4.44 11.85
CA ASP A 49 -27.67 -5.60 11.24
C ASP A 49 -27.34 -6.65 12.29
N TYR A 50 -26.87 -7.84 11.86
CA TYR A 50 -26.38 -8.87 12.75
C TYR A 50 -25.22 -9.64 12.14
N PHE A 51 -24.45 -10.33 12.96
CA PHE A 51 -23.48 -11.33 12.54
C PHE A 51 -23.30 -12.42 13.60
N GLU A 52 -22.98 -13.63 13.15
CA GLU A 52 -22.73 -14.77 14.03
C GLU A 52 -21.27 -14.77 14.50
N THR A 53 -21.05 -15.26 15.72
CA THR A 53 -19.70 -15.44 16.26
C THR A 53 -18.99 -16.62 15.60
N SER A 54 -17.65 -16.54 15.49
CA SER A 54 -16.84 -17.62 14.94
C SER A 54 -17.02 -18.94 15.73
N SER A 55 -16.90 -20.07 15.04
CA SER A 55 -16.86 -21.40 15.65
C SER A 55 -15.68 -21.61 16.62
N GLN A 56 -14.70 -20.71 16.61
CA GLN A 56 -13.58 -20.71 17.56
C GLN A 56 -13.94 -20.06 18.91
N CYS A 57 -15.07 -19.38 19.00
CA CYS A 57 -15.54 -18.78 20.27
C CYS A 57 -16.00 -19.87 21.24
N SER A 58 -15.74 -19.70 22.53
CA SER A 58 -16.13 -20.63 23.58
C SER A 58 -17.64 -20.79 23.76
N LYS A 59 -18.43 -19.82 23.26
CA LYS A 59 -19.89 -19.83 23.23
C LYS A 59 -20.37 -19.34 21.87
N PRO A 60 -21.31 -20.04 21.22
CA PRO A 60 -21.97 -19.53 20.04
C PRO A 60 -22.80 -18.30 20.38
N GLY A 61 -22.88 -17.31 19.50
CA GLY A 61 -23.66 -16.10 19.76
C GLY A 61 -24.05 -15.40 18.47
N VAL A 62 -25.13 -14.64 18.54
CA VAL A 62 -25.54 -13.67 17.54
C VAL A 62 -25.26 -12.26 18.11
N ILE A 63 -24.49 -11.48 17.37
CA ILE A 63 -24.18 -10.10 17.75
C ILE A 63 -25.06 -9.17 16.91
N PHE A 64 -26.03 -8.54 17.53
CA PHE A 64 -26.84 -7.52 16.88
C PHE A 64 -26.15 -6.16 16.91
N LEU A 65 -26.05 -5.53 15.75
CA LEU A 65 -25.61 -4.14 15.61
C LEU A 65 -26.84 -3.23 15.69
N THR A 66 -26.86 -2.34 16.68
CA THR A 66 -27.94 -1.37 16.81
C THR A 66 -27.71 -0.13 15.94
N LYS A 67 -28.78 0.60 15.58
CA LYS A 67 -28.71 1.89 14.83
C LYS A 67 -27.86 2.96 15.51
N ARG A 68 -27.47 2.75 16.77
CA ARG A 68 -26.56 3.64 17.54
C ARG A 68 -25.14 3.04 17.62
N SER A 69 -24.79 2.13 16.72
CA SER A 69 -23.48 1.46 16.64
C SER A 69 -23.07 0.71 17.92
N ARG A 70 -24.03 0.24 18.71
CA ARG A 70 -23.78 -0.64 19.86
C ARG A 70 -23.92 -2.09 19.43
N GLN A 71 -23.01 -2.92 19.87
CA GLN A 71 -23.05 -4.38 19.70
C GLN A 71 -23.68 -5.02 20.92
N VAL A 72 -24.62 -5.92 20.71
CA VAL A 72 -25.31 -6.65 21.78
C VAL A 72 -25.31 -8.13 21.45
N CYS A 73 -24.71 -8.94 22.34
CA CYS A 73 -24.68 -10.39 22.24
C CYS A 73 -26.01 -11.01 22.69
N ALA A 74 -26.53 -11.91 21.89
CA ALA A 74 -27.76 -12.65 22.17
C ALA A 74 -27.53 -14.16 22.01
N ASP A 75 -28.34 -14.97 22.72
CA ASP A 75 -28.30 -16.41 22.61
C ASP A 75 -28.98 -16.87 21.33
N PRO A 76 -28.30 -17.58 20.44
CA PRO A 76 -28.91 -18.06 19.19
C PRO A 76 -30.05 -19.08 19.38
N SER A 77 -30.18 -19.68 20.55
CA SER A 77 -31.27 -20.61 20.88
C SER A 77 -32.58 -19.91 21.27
N GLU A 78 -32.53 -18.61 21.55
CA GLU A 78 -33.72 -17.84 21.91
C GLU A 78 -34.63 -17.60 20.69
N GLU A 79 -35.94 -17.83 20.86
CA GLU A 79 -36.92 -17.76 19.78
C GLU A 79 -36.96 -16.37 19.11
N TRP A 80 -36.86 -15.29 19.88
CA TRP A 80 -36.85 -13.92 19.36
C TRP A 80 -35.58 -13.61 18.55
N VAL A 81 -34.43 -14.24 18.88
CA VAL A 81 -33.17 -14.10 18.14
C VAL A 81 -33.30 -14.75 16.77
N GLN A 82 -33.80 -16.00 16.72
CA GLN A 82 -34.02 -16.72 15.47
C GLN A 82 -35.00 -16.00 14.56
N LYS A 83 -36.09 -15.46 15.14
CA LYS A 83 -37.05 -14.66 14.39
C LYS A 83 -36.40 -13.41 13.79
N TYR A 84 -35.59 -12.68 14.55
CA TYR A 84 -34.97 -11.43 14.07
C TYR A 84 -33.90 -11.70 13.00
N VAL A 85 -33.15 -12.77 13.11
CA VAL A 85 -32.22 -13.25 12.08
C VAL A 85 -32.98 -13.55 10.78
N SER A 86 -34.05 -14.35 10.87
CA SER A 86 -34.88 -14.68 9.70
C SER A 86 -35.53 -13.44 9.05
N ASP A 87 -36.03 -12.51 9.84
CA ASP A 87 -36.64 -11.27 9.34
C ASP A 87 -35.60 -10.35 8.64
N LEU A 88 -34.37 -10.31 9.15
CA LEU A 88 -33.28 -9.55 8.52
C LEU A 88 -32.80 -10.22 7.23
N GLU A 89 -32.72 -11.56 7.19
CA GLU A 89 -32.41 -12.32 5.96
C GLU A 89 -33.47 -12.11 4.89
N LEU A 90 -34.76 -12.21 5.24
CA LEU A 90 -35.86 -11.94 4.33
C LEU A 90 -35.84 -10.50 3.82
N SER A 91 -35.53 -9.53 4.68
CA SER A 91 -35.40 -8.11 4.30
C SER A 91 -34.18 -7.88 3.38
N ALA A 92 -33.15 -8.69 3.47
CA ALA A 92 -32.00 -8.69 2.57
C ALA A 92 -32.35 -9.27 1.19
N VAL A 93 -33.18 -10.31 1.16
CA VAL A 93 -33.67 -10.94 -0.09
C VAL A 93 -34.59 -9.98 -0.87
N ASP A 94 -35.45 -9.22 -0.19
CA ASP A 94 -36.34 -8.25 -0.86
C ASP A 94 -35.57 -7.02 -1.40
N LYS A 95 -34.43 -6.68 -0.82
CA LYS A 95 -33.49 -5.67 -1.37
C LYS A 95 -32.66 -6.21 -2.55
N THR A 96 -32.59 -7.53 -2.75
CA THR A 96 -31.86 -8.13 -3.88
C THR A 96 -32.69 -8.24 -5.15
N HIS A 97 -34.02 -8.01 -5.09
CA HIS A 97 -34.88 -7.96 -6.29
C HIS A 97 -34.83 -6.63 -7.06
N THR A 98 -34.14 -5.63 -6.54
CA THR A 98 -33.73 -4.43 -7.29
C THR A 98 -32.23 -4.21 -7.19
N CYS A 99 -31.43 -5.28 -7.29
CA CYS A 99 -30.11 -5.08 -7.81
C CYS A 99 -30.27 -4.48 -9.21
N PRO A 100 -29.77 -3.27 -9.46
CA PRO A 100 -29.42 -2.93 -10.83
C PRO A 100 -28.58 -4.11 -11.31
N PRO A 101 -28.75 -4.62 -12.57
CA PRO A 101 -28.00 -5.77 -13.04
C PRO A 101 -26.56 -5.54 -12.55
N CYS A 102 -26.03 -6.53 -11.81
CA CYS A 102 -24.63 -6.45 -11.34
C CYS A 102 -23.89 -5.87 -12.52
N PRO A 103 -23.23 -4.71 -12.42
CA PRO A 103 -22.53 -4.20 -13.58
C PRO A 103 -21.77 -5.41 -14.08
N ALA A 104 -22.11 -5.88 -15.29
CA ALA A 104 -21.42 -6.99 -15.92
C ALA A 104 -19.96 -6.70 -15.63
N PRO A 105 -19.15 -7.66 -15.12
CA PRO A 105 -17.79 -7.37 -14.73
C PRO A 105 -17.29 -6.45 -15.81
N VAL A 106 -17.16 -5.16 -15.47
CA VAL A 106 -16.77 -4.13 -16.45
C VAL A 106 -15.51 -4.75 -16.95
N ALA A 107 -15.53 -5.26 -18.18
CA ALA A 107 -14.39 -5.93 -18.77
C ALA A 107 -13.28 -4.93 -18.49
N GLY A 108 -12.46 -5.25 -17.47
CA GLY A 108 -11.73 -4.23 -16.76
C GLY A 108 -10.79 -3.62 -17.77
N GLY A 109 -11.14 -2.43 -18.25
CA GLY A 109 -10.25 -1.66 -19.09
C GLY A 109 -8.92 -1.48 -18.38
N PRO A 110 -7.86 -1.09 -19.07
CA PRO A 110 -6.54 -0.92 -18.48
C PRO A 110 -6.58 0.03 -17.28
N SER A 111 -5.79 -0.30 -16.25
CA SER A 111 -5.57 0.53 -15.07
C SER A 111 -4.29 1.34 -15.22
N VAL A 112 -4.31 2.59 -14.79
CA VAL A 112 -3.18 3.53 -14.94
C VAL A 112 -2.64 3.95 -13.59
N PHE A 113 -1.32 3.81 -13.40
CA PHE A 113 -0.58 4.20 -12.20
C PHE A 113 0.55 5.15 -12.57
N LEU A 114 0.74 6.19 -11.76
CA LEU A 114 1.79 7.17 -11.95
C LEU A 114 2.70 7.21 -10.72
N PHE A 115 4.01 7.02 -10.95
CA PHE A 115 5.01 6.92 -9.90
C PHE A 115 5.96 8.10 -9.93
N PRO A 116 6.32 8.66 -8.76
CA PRO A 116 7.27 9.74 -8.64
C PRO A 116 8.70 9.27 -8.95
N PRO A 117 9.62 10.21 -9.22
CA PRO A 117 11.03 9.88 -9.30
C PRO A 117 11.57 9.41 -7.94
N LYS A 118 12.62 8.62 -7.98
CA LYS A 118 13.29 8.18 -6.74
C LYS A 118 13.93 9.40 -6.05
N PRO A 119 13.81 9.54 -4.73
CA PRO A 119 14.38 10.69 -4.00
C PRO A 119 15.86 10.93 -4.28
N LYS A 120 16.68 9.87 -4.31
CA LYS A 120 18.10 9.99 -4.63
C LYS A 120 18.35 10.59 -6.02
N ASP A 121 17.53 10.22 -7.01
CA ASP A 121 17.69 10.70 -8.38
C ASP A 121 17.34 12.19 -8.51
N THR A 122 16.41 12.70 -7.71
CA THR A 122 16.05 14.13 -7.69
C THR A 122 17.06 15.01 -6.95
N LEU A 123 17.80 14.43 -6.01
CA LEU A 123 18.73 15.16 -5.14
C LEU A 123 20.18 15.16 -5.64
N MET A 124 20.54 14.21 -6.50
CA MET A 124 21.88 14.08 -7.07
C MET A 124 21.89 14.49 -8.54
N ILE A 125 22.68 15.54 -8.87
CA ILE A 125 22.78 16.08 -10.23
C ILE A 125 23.38 15.08 -11.24
N SER A 126 24.16 14.10 -10.76
CA SER A 126 24.74 13.03 -11.57
C SER A 126 23.74 11.94 -11.96
N ARG A 127 22.53 11.98 -11.42
CA ARG A 127 21.45 11.02 -11.68
C ARG A 127 20.35 11.64 -12.52
N THR A 128 19.53 10.79 -13.13
CA THR A 128 18.45 11.20 -14.02
C THR A 128 17.11 10.85 -13.35
N PRO A 129 16.39 11.82 -12.78
CA PRO A 129 15.07 11.57 -12.22
C PRO A 129 14.03 11.35 -13.32
N GLU A 130 13.13 10.39 -13.08
CA GLU A 130 12.12 9.96 -14.04
C GLU A 130 10.76 9.80 -13.35
N VAL A 131 9.71 10.33 -13.97
CA VAL A 131 8.32 10.01 -13.63
C VAL A 131 7.88 8.86 -14.52
N THR A 132 7.26 7.84 -13.93
CA THR A 132 6.91 6.60 -14.61
C THR A 132 5.40 6.39 -14.62
N CYS A 133 4.81 6.27 -15.81
CA CYS A 133 3.41 5.94 -16.02
C CYS A 133 3.30 4.47 -16.43
N VAL A 134 2.56 3.67 -15.66
CA VAL A 134 2.40 2.24 -15.85
C VAL A 134 0.94 1.93 -16.16
N VAL A 135 0.70 1.25 -17.26
CA VAL A 135 -0.63 0.77 -17.66
C VAL A 135 -0.61 -0.74 -17.57
N VAL A 136 -1.54 -1.30 -16.83
CA VAL A 136 -1.71 -2.75 -16.65
C VAL A 136 -3.08 -3.19 -17.14
N ASP A 137 -3.28 -4.50 -17.30
CA ASP A 137 -4.52 -5.12 -17.76
C ASP A 137 -4.93 -4.66 -19.17
N VAL A 138 -3.94 -4.40 -20.04
CA VAL A 138 -4.16 -4.09 -21.45
C VAL A 138 -4.50 -5.39 -22.17
N SER A 139 -5.67 -5.44 -22.84
CA SER A 139 -6.15 -6.65 -23.51
C SER A 139 -5.37 -6.96 -24.79
N HIS A 140 -5.36 -8.24 -25.19
CA HIS A 140 -4.82 -8.66 -26.48
C HIS A 140 -5.64 -8.17 -27.68
N GLU A 141 -6.93 -7.87 -27.47
CA GLU A 141 -7.84 -7.35 -28.51
C GLU A 141 -7.53 -5.90 -28.83
N ASP A 142 -7.25 -5.08 -27.79
CA ASP A 142 -6.94 -3.66 -27.94
C ASP A 142 -5.57 -3.33 -27.30
N PRO A 143 -4.45 -3.83 -27.86
CA PRO A 143 -3.13 -3.73 -27.25
C PRO A 143 -2.49 -2.35 -27.35
N GLU A 144 -3.06 -1.46 -28.13
CA GLU A 144 -2.49 -0.14 -28.42
C GLU A 144 -2.79 0.86 -27.28
N VAL A 145 -1.72 1.37 -26.67
CA VAL A 145 -1.78 2.38 -25.60
C VAL A 145 -1.10 3.64 -26.09
N LYS A 146 -1.81 4.77 -26.02
CA LYS A 146 -1.26 6.10 -26.35
C LYS A 146 -1.05 6.87 -25.06
N PHE A 147 0.18 7.40 -24.88
CA PHE A 147 0.54 8.29 -23.79
C PHE A 147 0.69 9.72 -24.30
N ASN A 148 0.06 10.68 -23.60
CA ASN A 148 0.34 12.11 -23.73
C ASN A 148 0.81 12.62 -22.37
N TRP A 149 1.93 13.35 -22.37
CA TRP A 149 2.53 13.87 -21.15
C TRP A 149 2.41 15.40 -21.11
N TYR A 150 2.17 15.92 -19.91
CA TYR A 150 2.06 17.35 -19.67
C TYR A 150 2.89 17.74 -18.43
N VAL A 151 3.57 18.87 -18.51
CA VAL A 151 4.27 19.53 -17.40
C VAL A 151 3.65 20.89 -17.20
N ASP A 152 3.07 21.17 -16.02
CA ASP A 152 2.28 22.38 -15.72
C ASP A 152 1.23 22.70 -16.82
N GLY A 153 0.58 21.65 -17.34
CA GLY A 153 -0.45 21.77 -18.37
C GLY A 153 0.07 21.91 -19.81
N VAL A 154 1.38 22.03 -20.01
CA VAL A 154 2.00 22.12 -21.35
C VAL A 154 2.40 20.71 -21.81
N GLU A 155 1.96 20.32 -23.01
CA GLU A 155 2.31 19.02 -23.58
C GLU A 155 3.80 18.93 -23.91
N VAL A 156 4.40 17.77 -23.57
CA VAL A 156 5.80 17.46 -23.84
C VAL A 156 5.92 16.15 -24.62
N HIS A 157 6.96 16.04 -25.46
CA HIS A 157 7.09 14.94 -26.41
C HIS A 157 8.40 14.12 -26.24
N ASN A 158 9.11 14.32 -25.14
CA ASN A 158 10.40 13.66 -24.85
C ASN A 158 10.28 12.40 -23.98
N ALA A 159 9.06 11.89 -23.77
CA ALA A 159 8.85 10.64 -23.03
C ALA A 159 9.25 9.43 -23.89
N LYS A 160 9.72 8.38 -23.22
CA LYS A 160 10.08 7.09 -23.83
C LYS A 160 9.08 6.04 -23.41
N THR A 161 8.46 5.36 -24.38
CA THR A 161 7.59 4.21 -24.12
C THR A 161 8.40 2.93 -24.30
N LYS A 162 8.39 2.06 -23.29
CA LYS A 162 9.04 0.75 -23.36
C LYS A 162 8.18 -0.22 -24.18
N PRO A 163 8.77 -1.27 -24.77
CA PRO A 163 8.02 -2.35 -25.38
C PRO A 163 7.02 -2.94 -24.37
N ARG A 164 5.83 -3.32 -24.85
CA ARG A 164 4.82 -3.98 -24.02
C ARG A 164 5.33 -5.32 -23.53
N GLU A 165 5.02 -5.64 -22.29
CA GLU A 165 5.40 -6.89 -21.63
C GLU A 165 4.15 -7.73 -21.35
N GLU A 166 4.15 -8.98 -21.78
CA GLU A 166 3.07 -9.91 -21.47
C GLU A 166 3.14 -10.36 -20.01
N GLN A 167 1.99 -10.39 -19.35
CA GLN A 167 1.85 -10.78 -17.95
C GLN A 167 1.24 -12.20 -17.84
N TYR A 168 1.40 -12.84 -16.68
CA TYR A 168 0.87 -14.20 -16.43
C TYR A 168 -0.66 -14.32 -16.53
N ASN A 169 -1.38 -13.22 -16.42
CA ASN A 169 -2.84 -13.18 -16.55
C ASN A 169 -3.31 -12.97 -17.99
N SER A 170 -2.43 -13.18 -18.99
CA SER A 170 -2.74 -12.98 -20.42
C SER A 170 -3.17 -11.55 -20.74
N THR A 171 -2.57 -10.56 -20.11
CA THR A 171 -2.69 -9.14 -20.45
C THR A 171 -1.33 -8.54 -20.72
N TYR A 172 -1.27 -7.31 -21.24
CA TYR A 172 -0.03 -6.57 -21.40
C TYR A 172 0.13 -5.51 -20.32
N ARG A 173 1.39 -5.29 -19.95
CA ARG A 173 1.87 -4.14 -19.18
C ARG A 173 2.64 -3.22 -20.12
N VAL A 174 2.30 -1.94 -20.11
CA VAL A 174 2.96 -0.91 -20.94
C VAL A 174 3.45 0.21 -20.02
N VAL A 175 4.69 0.63 -20.23
CA VAL A 175 5.34 1.63 -19.37
C VAL A 175 5.84 2.78 -20.22
N SER A 176 5.49 4.01 -19.84
CA SER A 176 6.05 5.23 -20.41
C SER A 176 6.80 6.02 -19.32
N VAL A 177 7.98 6.53 -19.67
CA VAL A 177 8.88 7.19 -18.75
C VAL A 177 9.20 8.57 -19.27
N LEU A 178 9.00 9.59 -18.42
CA LEU A 178 9.36 10.97 -18.69
C LEU A 178 10.55 11.36 -17.81
N THR A 179 11.65 11.73 -18.42
CA THR A 179 12.78 12.35 -17.70
C THR A 179 12.37 13.76 -17.25
N VAL A 180 12.62 14.07 -15.98
CA VAL A 180 12.30 15.37 -15.40
C VAL A 180 13.57 16.14 -15.06
N LEU A 181 13.49 17.47 -15.04
CA LEU A 181 14.59 18.30 -14.54
C LEU A 181 14.55 18.33 -13.01
N HIS A 182 15.69 18.16 -12.35
CA HIS A 182 15.82 18.16 -10.88
C HIS A 182 15.11 19.37 -10.28
N GLN A 183 15.41 20.57 -10.80
CA GLN A 183 14.87 21.81 -10.27
C GLN A 183 13.35 21.93 -10.50
N ASP A 184 12.83 21.42 -11.60
CA ASP A 184 11.41 21.44 -11.88
C ASP A 184 10.62 20.57 -10.91
N TRP A 185 11.14 19.39 -10.58
CA TRP A 185 10.54 18.53 -9.56
C TRP A 185 10.59 19.18 -8.18
N LEU A 186 11.77 19.67 -7.77
CA LEU A 186 11.97 20.30 -6.47
C LEU A 186 11.14 21.57 -6.29
N ASN A 187 10.87 22.31 -7.37
CA ASN A 187 9.97 23.48 -7.38
C ASN A 187 8.48 23.10 -7.37
N GLY A 188 8.14 21.79 -7.44
CA GLY A 188 6.78 21.31 -7.33
C GLY A 188 5.95 21.42 -8.61
N LYS A 189 6.59 21.42 -9.80
CA LYS A 189 5.85 21.32 -11.06
C LYS A 189 4.98 20.07 -11.09
N GLU A 190 3.84 20.18 -11.76
CA GLU A 190 2.87 19.09 -11.92
C GLU A 190 3.16 18.29 -13.18
N TYR A 191 3.24 16.98 -13.06
CA TYR A 191 3.44 16.04 -14.16
C TYR A 191 2.17 15.23 -14.35
N LYS A 192 1.59 15.29 -15.56
CA LYS A 192 0.38 14.55 -15.89
C LYS A 192 0.66 13.55 -17.00
N CYS A 193 0.22 12.31 -16.77
CA CYS A 193 0.15 11.24 -17.77
C CYS A 193 -1.30 11.04 -18.16
N LYS A 194 -1.61 11.21 -19.45
CA LYS A 194 -2.91 10.92 -20.07
C LYS A 194 -2.78 9.69 -20.94
N VAL A 195 -3.61 8.69 -20.65
CA VAL A 195 -3.59 7.38 -21.31
C VAL A 195 -4.88 7.19 -22.09
N SER A 196 -4.74 6.84 -23.35
CA SER A 196 -5.85 6.47 -24.22
C SER A 196 -5.69 5.04 -24.70
N ASN A 197 -6.77 4.27 -24.70
CA ASN A 197 -6.87 2.91 -25.23
C ASN A 197 -8.32 2.69 -25.70
N LYS A 198 -8.55 1.87 -26.73
CA LYS A 198 -9.88 1.65 -27.30
C LYS A 198 -10.86 1.00 -26.31
N ALA A 199 -10.37 0.20 -25.37
CA ALA A 199 -11.18 -0.41 -24.31
C ALA A 199 -11.64 0.60 -23.25
N LEU A 200 -11.07 1.81 -23.20
CA LEU A 200 -11.44 2.85 -22.25
C LEU A 200 -12.57 3.74 -22.83
N PRO A 201 -13.64 4.01 -22.07
CA PRO A 201 -14.73 4.91 -22.48
C PRO A 201 -14.27 6.37 -22.63
N ALA A 202 -13.22 6.74 -21.89
CA ALA A 202 -12.55 8.03 -21.96
C ALA A 202 -11.08 7.89 -21.52
N PRO A 203 -10.18 8.79 -21.95
CA PRO A 203 -8.80 8.79 -21.51
C PRO A 203 -8.68 8.91 -19.99
N ILE A 204 -7.77 8.14 -19.39
CA ILE A 204 -7.46 8.23 -17.95
C ILE A 204 -6.31 9.22 -17.77
N GLU A 205 -6.48 10.19 -16.88
CA GLU A 205 -5.44 11.15 -16.50
C GLU A 205 -4.99 10.93 -15.07
N LYS A 206 -3.68 10.89 -14.85
CA LYS A 206 -3.06 10.85 -13.53
C LYS A 206 -2.06 11.99 -13.43
N THR A 207 -2.07 12.67 -12.28
CA THR A 207 -1.18 13.83 -12.02
C THR A 207 -0.38 13.56 -10.75
N ILE A 208 0.89 13.95 -10.76
CA ILE A 208 1.79 13.84 -9.62
C ILE A 208 2.68 15.08 -9.53
N SER A 209 3.02 15.47 -8.32
CA SER A 209 3.99 16.51 -8.01
C SER A 209 4.64 16.21 -6.66
N LYS A 210 5.71 16.89 -6.34
CA LYS A 210 6.28 16.87 -5.01
C LYS A 210 5.24 17.33 -3.97
N ALA A 211 5.29 16.75 -2.76
CA ALA A 211 4.41 17.17 -1.67
C ALA A 211 4.58 18.67 -1.36
N LYS A 212 3.44 19.36 -1.21
CA LYS A 212 3.41 20.79 -0.86
C LYS A 212 3.67 20.95 0.64
N GLY A 213 4.40 21.98 1.02
CA GLY A 213 4.69 22.32 2.43
C GLY A 213 6.08 22.90 2.60
N GLN A 214 6.36 23.44 3.79
CA GLN A 214 7.68 23.99 4.13
C GLN A 214 8.66 22.83 4.37
N PRO A 215 9.78 22.75 3.64
CA PRO A 215 10.79 21.73 3.89
C PRO A 215 11.38 21.87 5.30
N ARG A 216 11.58 20.71 5.97
CA ARG A 216 12.20 20.63 7.31
C ARG A 216 13.40 19.71 7.25
N GLU A 217 14.51 20.17 7.83
CA GLU A 217 15.78 19.46 7.80
C GLU A 217 15.76 18.23 8.72
N PRO A 218 16.20 17.04 8.23
CA PRO A 218 16.31 15.84 9.04
C PRO A 218 17.40 15.97 10.11
N GLN A 219 17.09 15.50 11.31
CA GLN A 219 18.06 15.25 12.37
C GLN A 219 18.49 13.78 12.31
N VAL A 220 19.80 13.54 12.27
CA VAL A 220 20.36 12.20 12.10
C VAL A 220 21.14 11.79 13.36
N TYR A 221 20.78 10.63 13.91
CA TYR A 221 21.41 10.04 15.08
C TYR A 221 21.83 8.61 14.79
N THR A 222 23.03 8.22 15.18
CA THR A 222 23.52 6.85 15.09
C THR A 222 23.52 6.21 16.47
N LEU A 223 23.04 4.97 16.53
CA LEU A 223 22.90 4.19 17.75
C LEU A 223 23.77 2.93 17.64
N PRO A 224 24.65 2.66 18.64
CA PRO A 224 25.48 1.47 18.67
C PRO A 224 24.65 0.21 18.98
N PRO A 225 25.22 -0.99 18.77
CA PRO A 225 24.58 -2.25 19.18
C PRO A 225 24.30 -2.27 20.68
N SER A 226 23.21 -2.95 21.07
CA SER A 226 22.95 -3.19 22.48
C SER A 226 24.00 -4.15 23.07
N ARG A 227 24.22 -4.10 24.40
CA ARG A 227 25.16 -5.00 25.07
C ARG A 227 24.77 -6.47 24.91
N ASP A 228 23.48 -6.78 24.90
CA ASP A 228 22.96 -8.12 24.73
C ASP A 228 23.24 -8.69 23.33
N GLU A 229 23.26 -7.83 22.33
CA GLU A 229 23.54 -8.23 20.95
C GLU A 229 25.03 -8.59 20.74
N LEU A 230 25.94 -8.04 21.56
CA LEU A 230 27.38 -8.36 21.51
C LEU A 230 27.72 -9.81 21.85
N THR A 231 26.76 -10.59 22.36
CA THR A 231 26.91 -12.03 22.56
C THR A 231 26.76 -12.85 21.27
N LYS A 232 26.19 -12.23 20.22
CA LYS A 232 25.93 -12.85 18.91
C LYS A 232 27.08 -12.64 17.94
N ASN A 233 27.04 -13.36 16.81
CA ASN A 233 28.06 -13.25 15.74
C ASN A 233 27.89 -11.98 14.89
N GLN A 234 26.67 -11.45 14.81
CA GLN A 234 26.33 -10.23 14.09
C GLN A 234 25.67 -9.21 15.01
N VAL A 235 25.88 -7.94 14.71
CA VAL A 235 25.36 -6.82 15.49
C VAL A 235 24.65 -5.82 14.59
N SER A 236 23.70 -5.08 15.15
CA SER A 236 22.90 -4.08 14.46
C SER A 236 23.36 -2.68 14.82
N LEU A 237 23.69 -1.89 13.80
CA LEU A 237 23.90 -0.45 13.89
C LEU A 237 22.64 0.25 13.40
N THR A 238 22.17 1.24 14.14
CA THR A 238 20.90 1.90 13.82
C THR A 238 21.13 3.38 13.51
N CYS A 239 20.51 3.85 12.45
CA CYS A 239 20.42 5.26 12.11
C CYS A 239 18.97 5.71 12.31
N LEU A 240 18.75 6.64 13.23
CA LEU A 240 17.48 7.33 13.44
C LEU A 240 17.51 8.64 12.67
N VAL A 241 16.57 8.83 11.77
CA VAL A 241 16.38 10.08 11.02
C VAL A 241 15.00 10.63 11.35
N LYS A 242 14.90 11.84 11.88
CA LYS A 242 13.65 12.41 12.36
C LYS A 242 13.49 13.89 12.04
N GLY A 243 12.25 14.38 12.14
CA GLY A 243 11.91 15.81 12.04
C GLY A 243 11.95 16.36 10.63
N PHE A 244 11.93 15.52 9.59
CA PHE A 244 12.04 15.95 8.19
C PHE A 244 10.67 16.09 7.51
N TYR A 245 10.62 16.95 6.51
CA TYR A 245 9.50 17.13 5.58
C TYR A 245 10.03 17.66 4.23
N PRO A 246 9.55 17.18 3.08
CA PRO A 246 8.59 16.08 2.88
C PRO A 246 9.19 14.71 3.18
N SER A 247 8.40 13.65 2.94
CA SER A 247 8.81 12.25 3.19
C SER A 247 9.86 11.70 2.23
N ASP A 248 10.11 12.40 1.12
CA ASP A 248 11.11 12.02 0.10
C ASP A 248 12.51 12.10 0.69
N ILE A 249 13.14 10.95 0.90
CA ILE A 249 14.44 10.83 1.56
C ILE A 249 15.18 9.58 1.07
N ALA A 250 16.51 9.62 1.08
CA ALA A 250 17.35 8.44 0.84
C ALA A 250 18.33 8.26 1.98
N VAL A 251 18.52 7.01 2.41
CA VAL A 251 19.46 6.62 3.47
C VAL A 251 20.33 5.49 2.95
N GLU A 252 21.63 5.63 3.11
CA GLU A 252 22.63 4.65 2.71
C GLU A 252 23.66 4.46 3.81
N TRP A 253 24.34 3.31 3.79
CA TRP A 253 25.43 3.02 4.70
C TRP A 253 26.72 2.75 3.94
N GLU A 254 27.82 3.17 4.53
CA GLU A 254 29.16 2.90 4.03
C GLU A 254 30.12 2.59 5.18
N SER A 255 31.21 1.92 4.87
CA SER A 255 32.35 1.73 5.76
C SER A 255 33.64 1.99 4.98
N ASN A 256 34.48 2.89 5.49
CA ASN A 256 35.73 3.28 4.83
C ASN A 256 35.55 3.69 3.35
N GLY A 257 34.46 4.40 3.03
CA GLY A 257 34.13 4.84 1.66
C GLY A 257 33.57 3.75 0.75
N GLN A 258 33.33 2.54 1.26
CA GLN A 258 32.74 1.43 0.51
C GLN A 258 31.28 1.25 0.92
N PRO A 259 30.35 1.08 -0.05
CA PRO A 259 28.95 0.84 0.25
C PRO A 259 28.75 -0.43 1.08
N GLU A 260 27.91 -0.34 2.08
CA GLU A 260 27.37 -1.48 2.83
C GLU A 260 26.02 -1.86 2.25
N ASN A 261 25.78 -3.17 2.03
CA ASN A 261 24.55 -3.64 1.37
C ASN A 261 23.60 -4.38 2.30
N ASN A 262 24.06 -4.81 3.49
CA ASN A 262 23.24 -5.58 4.43
C ASN A 262 22.47 -4.66 5.40
N TYR A 263 21.65 -3.77 4.85
CA TYR A 263 20.78 -2.90 5.66
C TYR A 263 19.34 -2.89 5.16
N LYS A 264 18.44 -2.53 6.06
CA LYS A 264 17.02 -2.30 5.78
C LYS A 264 16.60 -0.98 6.39
N THR A 265 15.85 -0.20 5.61
CA THR A 265 15.31 1.09 6.02
C THR A 265 13.79 1.02 6.04
N THR A 266 13.17 1.50 7.12
CA THR A 266 11.71 1.59 7.22
C THR A 266 11.16 2.62 6.24
N PRO A 267 9.91 2.52 5.81
CA PRO A 267 9.23 3.67 5.22
C PRO A 267 9.22 4.86 6.20
N PRO A 268 9.15 6.11 5.70
CA PRO A 268 8.90 7.27 6.55
C PRO A 268 7.57 7.13 7.28
N VAL A 269 7.56 7.42 8.57
CA VAL A 269 6.38 7.38 9.44
C VAL A 269 6.04 8.81 9.84
N LEU A 270 4.76 9.18 9.73
CA LEU A 270 4.28 10.50 10.14
C LEU A 270 4.31 10.61 11.67
N ASP A 271 5.01 11.64 12.16
CA ASP A 271 5.08 11.96 13.59
C ASP A 271 3.93 12.90 13.99
N SER A 272 3.71 13.02 15.30
CA SER A 272 2.63 13.83 15.87
C SER A 272 2.72 15.33 15.56
N ASP A 273 3.93 15.83 15.24
CA ASP A 273 4.19 17.23 14.88
C ASP A 273 4.07 17.52 13.36
N GLY A 274 3.62 16.53 12.58
CA GLY A 274 3.47 16.62 11.12
C GLY A 274 4.78 16.43 10.34
N SER A 275 5.90 16.17 11.00
CA SER A 275 7.14 15.74 10.36
C SER A 275 7.18 14.23 10.19
N PHE A 276 8.23 13.74 9.54
CA PHE A 276 8.47 12.30 9.37
C PHE A 276 9.69 11.85 10.14
N PHE A 277 9.70 10.56 10.50
CA PHE A 277 10.88 9.86 10.99
C PHE A 277 11.00 8.47 10.34
N LEU A 278 12.19 7.91 10.38
CA LEU A 278 12.48 6.55 9.96
C LEU A 278 13.68 5.98 10.72
N TYR A 279 13.83 4.66 10.63
CA TYR A 279 14.99 3.93 11.10
C TYR A 279 15.65 3.19 9.94
N SER A 280 16.98 3.19 9.90
CA SER A 280 17.77 2.33 9.03
C SER A 280 18.67 1.43 9.89
N LYS A 281 18.59 0.12 9.68
CA LYS A 281 19.35 -0.87 10.43
C LYS A 281 20.36 -1.55 9.53
N LEU A 282 21.65 -1.37 9.84
CA LEU A 282 22.78 -2.07 9.22
C LEU A 282 23.16 -3.28 10.08
N THR A 283 23.28 -4.45 9.47
CA THR A 283 23.78 -5.66 10.13
C THR A 283 25.21 -5.93 9.69
N VAL A 284 26.14 -6.02 10.65
CA VAL A 284 27.55 -6.27 10.41
C VAL A 284 28.07 -7.41 11.29
N ASP A 285 29.16 -8.04 10.88
CA ASP A 285 29.85 -9.04 11.72
C ASP A 285 30.43 -8.33 12.96
N LYS A 286 30.25 -8.97 14.11
CA LYS A 286 30.75 -8.45 15.39
C LYS A 286 32.25 -8.15 15.36
N SER A 287 33.04 -8.97 14.65
CA SER A 287 34.48 -8.76 14.51
C SER A 287 34.83 -7.42 13.87
N ARG A 288 34.09 -7.00 12.83
CA ARG A 288 34.31 -5.70 12.19
C ARG A 288 34.02 -4.53 13.15
N TRP A 289 32.95 -4.66 13.93
CA TRP A 289 32.60 -3.68 14.96
C TRP A 289 33.67 -3.61 16.05
N GLN A 290 34.13 -4.77 16.56
CA GLN A 290 35.14 -4.86 17.62
C GLN A 290 36.54 -4.38 17.17
N GLN A 291 36.86 -4.49 15.90
CA GLN A 291 38.10 -3.94 15.31
C GLN A 291 38.07 -2.41 15.21
N GLY A 292 36.97 -1.76 15.57
CA GLY A 292 36.84 -0.31 15.52
C GLY A 292 36.62 0.27 14.12
N ASN A 293 36.14 -0.54 13.17
CA ASN A 293 35.76 -0.04 11.86
C ASN A 293 34.72 1.08 11.99
N VAL A 294 34.86 2.11 11.17
CA VAL A 294 33.93 3.23 11.12
C VAL A 294 32.83 2.92 10.12
N PHE A 295 31.59 3.05 10.56
CA PHE A 295 30.39 2.92 9.74
C PHE A 295 29.67 4.27 9.69
N SER A 296 29.25 4.68 8.51
CA SER A 296 28.64 5.97 8.30
C SER A 296 27.24 5.82 7.71
N CYS A 297 26.26 6.47 8.32
CA CYS A 297 24.91 6.64 7.81
C CYS A 297 24.88 7.94 7.01
N SER A 298 24.59 7.84 5.73
CA SER A 298 24.46 8.94 4.77
C SER A 298 22.98 9.21 4.50
N VAL A 299 22.56 10.45 4.67
CA VAL A 299 21.16 10.87 4.47
C VAL A 299 21.11 11.96 3.41
N MET A 300 20.20 11.79 2.44
CA MET A 300 19.92 12.77 1.39
C MET A 300 18.48 13.29 1.54
N HIS A 301 18.34 14.60 1.58
CA HIS A 301 17.05 15.27 1.69
C HIS A 301 17.13 16.69 1.16
N GLU A 302 16.04 17.20 0.55
CA GLU A 302 16.02 18.53 -0.08
C GLU A 302 16.31 19.69 0.86
N ALA A 303 15.98 19.55 2.15
CA ALA A 303 16.20 20.60 3.17
C ALA A 303 17.63 20.65 3.70
N LEU A 304 18.48 19.68 3.41
CA LEU A 304 19.89 19.66 3.82
C LEU A 304 20.74 20.55 2.93
N HIS A 305 21.77 21.15 3.53
CA HIS A 305 22.80 21.83 2.75
C HIS A 305 23.47 20.85 1.76
N ASN A 306 23.54 21.21 0.50
CA ASN A 306 23.97 20.32 -0.60
C ASN A 306 23.19 19.00 -0.67
N HIS A 307 21.97 18.95 -0.13
CA HIS A 307 21.07 17.78 -0.09
C HIS A 307 21.65 16.54 0.61
N TYR A 308 22.68 16.70 1.45
CA TYR A 308 23.43 15.56 2.00
C TYR A 308 23.92 15.86 3.42
N THR A 309 23.88 14.83 4.27
CA THR A 309 24.58 14.79 5.56
C THR A 309 25.03 13.38 5.87
N GLN A 310 26.05 13.24 6.74
CA GLN A 310 26.60 11.96 7.15
C GLN A 310 26.86 11.94 8.65
N LYS A 311 26.55 10.83 9.31
CA LYS A 311 26.89 10.57 10.71
C LYS A 311 27.63 9.25 10.83
N SER A 312 28.76 9.27 11.46
CA SER A 312 29.63 8.11 11.65
C SER A 312 29.44 7.48 13.02
N LEU A 313 29.69 6.18 13.07
CA LEU A 313 29.57 5.35 14.26
C LEU A 313 30.72 4.33 14.28
N SER A 314 31.43 4.23 15.39
CA SER A 314 32.46 3.23 15.64
C SER A 314 32.49 2.86 17.12
N LEU A 315 33.06 1.71 17.44
CA LEU A 315 33.40 1.39 18.81
C LEU A 315 34.50 2.36 19.27
N SER A 316 34.17 3.25 20.24
CA SER A 316 35.18 4.13 20.84
C SER A 316 36.23 3.26 21.50
N PRO A 317 37.55 3.50 21.28
CA PRO A 317 38.58 2.91 22.14
C PRO A 317 38.26 3.30 23.57
N GLY A 318 38.08 2.33 24.45
CA GLY A 318 37.60 2.51 25.80
C GLY A 318 38.39 3.62 26.52
N LYS A 319 37.66 4.54 27.16
CA LYS A 319 38.21 5.36 28.22
C LYS A 319 38.43 4.54 29.46
#